data_22d8dda36ded42e8683738a437eaabe7
#
_entry.id   22d8dda36ded42e8683738a437eaabe7
#
_cell.length_a   1.000
_cell.length_b   1.000
_cell.length_c   1.000
_cell.angle_alpha   90.00
_cell.angle_beta   90.00
_cell.angle_gamma   90.00
#
_symmetry.space_group_name_H-M   'P 1'
#
loop_
_entity.id
_entity.type
_entity.pdbx_description
1 polymer ?
#
loop_
_entity_poly.entity_id
_entity_poly.type
_entity_poly.pdbx_seq_one_letter_code
_entity_poly.pdbx_strand_id
1 'polypeptide(L)'
;KKNKIEHYSDKEALDFHNTNKSGKIEIISSKPMTSKRDLALAYSPGVAAPVKAISKNPDLAYDYTTKGNLVAVISNGSAILGLGNLGAIASKPVMEGKAVLFKRFADIDSIDIEIDSSDTKEIINSVKNISKSFGGINLEDIKAPECFIIENELKKLLDIPVFHDDQHGTAIITSAALINACDIAKKNIKDVKVVINGAGASAMACANLFINTGVKDKNITMLDSKGVIHSERDNLNEWKKKFAIKTKNKTLNDAINGADVFLGLSQAGVLKKEMIKKMSKNPIIFACANPDPEITPEDVENVRDDAIIATGRSDYPNQVNNLIGFPYIFRGALDVRAKTINEEMKVAAVKAIATLARERVPDEVVAAMGGDRPHYGKEYIIPSTFDPRLISVIPVAVAKAAIKTGVARKNIEDFDIYTEQLKNRLDPSVAVIQGINSQIKKNQKKVVFADGEDENNLKAAIAFKNNGLGEPILIAKEDIVKKKLYEIGYEEKLDIKIINSTDKELRERYVKFLFEKLQRKEGLLERDCDKLIRNDRVIWGACMVSCGDADAMVTGN
;
A
#
# COMPACT_ATOMS: atom_id res chain seq x y z
N LYS A 1 -23.56 2.79 6.10
CA LYS A 1 -23.80 3.89 5.13
C LYS A 1 -23.07 3.50 3.86
N LYS A 2 -23.79 3.35 2.74
CA LYS A 2 -23.19 3.11 1.41
C LYS A 2 -22.28 4.28 1.10
N ASN A 3 -20.97 4.03 0.89
CA ASN A 3 -20.13 4.98 0.16
C ASN A 3 -20.75 5.08 -1.23
N LYS A 4 -21.40 6.19 -1.54
CA LYS A 4 -21.85 6.47 -2.90
C LYS A 4 -20.60 6.57 -3.76
N ILE A 5 -20.36 5.56 -4.62
CA ILE A 5 -19.50 5.77 -5.78
C ILE A 5 -20.18 6.87 -6.58
N GLU A 6 -19.48 7.94 -6.86
CA GLU A 6 -19.94 8.92 -7.84
C GLU A 6 -20.12 8.17 -9.17
N HIS A 7 -21.35 8.13 -9.66
CA HIS A 7 -21.65 7.54 -10.96
C HIS A 7 -21.00 8.43 -12.04
N TYR A 8 -20.00 7.91 -12.72
CA TYR A 8 -19.43 8.54 -13.90
C TYR A 8 -20.14 8.05 -15.16
N SER A 9 -20.23 8.93 -16.16
CA SER A 9 -20.73 8.60 -17.50
C SER A 9 -19.57 8.19 -18.41
N ASP A 10 -19.88 7.44 -19.49
CA ASP A 10 -18.88 7.11 -20.51
C ASP A 10 -18.24 8.37 -21.11
N LYS A 11 -19.04 9.44 -21.27
CA LYS A 11 -18.53 10.73 -21.74
C LYS A 11 -17.50 11.32 -20.78
N GLU A 12 -17.78 11.31 -19.49
CA GLU A 12 -16.85 11.82 -18.47
C GLU A 12 -15.54 11.01 -18.44
N ALA A 13 -15.63 9.68 -18.58
CA ALA A 13 -14.46 8.83 -18.70
C ALA A 13 -13.64 9.13 -19.97
N LEU A 14 -14.27 9.33 -21.11
CA LEU A 14 -13.60 9.74 -22.35
C LEU A 14 -12.95 11.13 -22.22
N ASP A 15 -13.67 12.10 -21.65
CA ASP A 15 -13.15 13.45 -21.41
C ASP A 15 -11.93 13.42 -20.50
N PHE A 16 -11.93 12.59 -19.44
CA PHE A 16 -10.78 12.40 -18.54
C PHE A 16 -9.51 11.96 -19.29
N HIS A 17 -9.64 11.07 -20.28
CA HIS A 17 -8.50 10.57 -21.06
C HIS A 17 -8.01 11.56 -22.13
N ASN A 18 -8.80 12.56 -22.49
CA ASN A 18 -8.48 13.53 -23.56
C ASN A 18 -8.21 14.95 -23.06
N THR A 19 -8.52 15.27 -21.80
CA THR A 19 -8.38 16.62 -21.24
C THR A 19 -6.91 16.99 -21.05
N ASN A 20 -6.52 18.20 -21.40
CA ASN A 20 -5.17 18.79 -21.37
C ASN A 20 -4.17 18.05 -22.30
N LYS A 21 -3.66 16.91 -21.89
CA LYS A 21 -2.82 16.00 -22.68
C LYS A 21 -3.53 14.67 -22.81
N SER A 22 -3.52 14.09 -24.01
CA SER A 22 -4.09 12.76 -24.24
C SER A 22 -3.27 11.69 -23.51
N GLY A 23 -3.96 10.67 -23.00
CA GLY A 23 -3.34 9.57 -22.23
C GLY A 23 -3.10 9.93 -20.76
N LYS A 24 -2.40 9.05 -20.06
CA LYS A 24 -2.15 9.16 -18.61
C LYS A 24 -0.67 9.24 -18.25
N ILE A 25 0.24 9.03 -19.21
CA ILE A 25 1.67 8.98 -19.01
C ILE A 25 2.35 10.17 -19.66
N GLU A 26 3.28 10.77 -18.96
CA GLU A 26 4.20 11.78 -19.45
C GLU A 26 5.63 11.40 -19.09
N ILE A 27 6.58 11.55 -20.02
CA ILE A 27 8.00 11.34 -19.78
C ILE A 27 8.67 12.70 -19.57
N ILE A 28 9.28 12.89 -18.41
CA ILE A 28 10.00 14.11 -18.04
C ILE A 28 11.48 13.81 -17.73
N SER A 29 12.34 14.80 -17.96
CA SER A 29 13.76 14.69 -17.61
C SER A 29 13.95 14.70 -16.09
N SER A 30 14.74 13.74 -15.57
CA SER A 30 15.17 13.69 -14.16
C SER A 30 16.46 14.49 -13.90
N LYS A 31 17.11 15.01 -14.95
CA LYS A 31 18.35 15.78 -14.87
C LYS A 31 18.17 17.15 -15.50
N PRO A 32 18.85 18.19 -15.00
CA PRO A 32 18.82 19.50 -15.63
C PRO A 32 19.44 19.44 -17.03
N MET A 33 18.83 20.16 -17.97
CA MET A 33 19.29 20.31 -19.36
C MET A 33 19.25 21.79 -19.76
N THR A 34 19.75 22.65 -18.88
CA THR A 34 19.62 24.11 -18.99
C THR A 34 20.92 24.79 -19.47
N SER A 35 22.05 24.09 -19.41
CA SER A 35 23.35 24.64 -19.79
C SER A 35 24.11 23.75 -20.79
N LYS A 36 25.09 24.34 -21.49
CA LYS A 36 26.04 23.60 -22.35
C LYS A 36 26.79 22.51 -21.57
N ARG A 37 27.06 22.76 -20.29
CA ARG A 37 27.72 21.79 -19.40
C ARG A 37 26.79 20.59 -19.14
N ASP A 38 25.52 20.84 -18.87
CA ASP A 38 24.53 19.74 -18.66
C ASP A 38 24.43 18.87 -19.90
N LEU A 39 24.34 19.50 -21.10
CA LEU A 39 24.31 18.80 -22.37
C LEU A 39 25.56 17.95 -22.60
N ALA A 40 26.73 18.50 -22.30
CA ALA A 40 28.01 17.78 -22.42
C ALA A 40 28.11 16.58 -21.47
N LEU A 41 27.56 16.66 -20.25
CA LEU A 41 27.53 15.57 -19.29
C LEU A 41 26.47 14.52 -19.65
N ALA A 42 25.28 14.96 -20.04
CA ALA A 42 24.15 14.06 -20.29
C ALA A 42 24.23 13.34 -21.64
N TYR A 43 24.90 13.92 -22.63
CA TYR A 43 24.98 13.37 -23.98
C TYR A 43 26.43 13.30 -24.50
N SER A 44 26.89 14.25 -25.25
CA SER A 44 28.23 14.19 -25.86
C SER A 44 29.13 15.29 -25.32
N PRO A 45 30.35 14.97 -24.85
CA PRO A 45 31.05 13.65 -24.83
C PRO A 45 30.86 12.84 -23.54
N GLY A 46 30.27 13.40 -22.49
CA GLY A 46 30.23 12.85 -21.14
C GLY A 46 29.59 11.44 -21.04
N VAL A 47 28.59 11.15 -21.88
CA VAL A 47 27.89 9.86 -21.90
C VAL A 47 28.81 8.66 -22.19
N ALA A 48 29.99 8.89 -22.77
CA ALA A 48 30.97 7.83 -23.01
C ALA A 48 31.48 7.18 -21.69
N ALA A 49 31.49 7.92 -20.58
CA ALA A 49 31.95 7.39 -19.30
C ALA A 49 31.03 6.27 -18.75
N PRO A 50 29.71 6.49 -18.55
CA PRO A 50 28.80 5.42 -18.13
C PRO A 50 28.71 4.27 -19.17
N VAL A 51 28.77 4.54 -20.47
CA VAL A 51 28.80 3.48 -21.50
C VAL A 51 29.97 2.54 -21.29
N LYS A 52 31.18 3.08 -21.11
CA LYS A 52 32.40 2.28 -20.85
C LYS A 52 32.31 1.53 -19.52
N ALA A 53 31.73 2.13 -18.49
CA ALA A 53 31.55 1.50 -17.18
C ALA A 53 30.61 0.30 -17.28
N ILE A 54 29.43 0.47 -17.91
CA ILE A 54 28.42 -0.57 -18.09
C ILE A 54 28.95 -1.70 -19.00
N SER A 55 29.71 -1.35 -20.05
CA SER A 55 30.33 -2.35 -20.93
C SER A 55 31.29 -3.29 -20.18
N LYS A 56 31.99 -2.78 -19.15
CA LYS A 56 32.88 -3.59 -18.29
C LYS A 56 32.13 -4.37 -17.21
N ASN A 57 31.09 -3.76 -16.66
CA ASN A 57 30.25 -4.35 -15.61
C ASN A 57 28.77 -4.00 -15.88
N PRO A 58 28.00 -4.92 -16.50
CA PRO A 58 26.59 -4.70 -16.85
C PRO A 58 25.69 -4.33 -15.67
N ASP A 59 26.02 -4.73 -14.45
CA ASP A 59 25.23 -4.40 -13.26
C ASP A 59 25.21 -2.89 -12.95
N LEU A 60 26.19 -2.15 -13.44
CA LEU A 60 26.21 -0.68 -13.32
C LEU A 60 25.09 0.01 -14.13
N ALA A 61 24.41 -0.71 -15.01
CA ALA A 61 23.21 -0.20 -15.67
C ALA A 61 22.09 0.16 -14.65
N TYR A 62 22.02 -0.54 -13.52
CA TYR A 62 21.10 -0.22 -12.44
C TYR A 62 21.41 1.10 -11.72
N ASP A 63 22.67 1.57 -11.78
CA ASP A 63 23.11 2.77 -11.10
C ASP A 63 23.15 3.98 -12.04
N TYR A 64 23.44 3.77 -13.32
CA TYR A 64 23.65 4.85 -14.30
C TYR A 64 22.50 5.06 -15.28
N THR A 65 21.45 4.22 -15.25
CA THR A 65 20.28 4.33 -16.10
C THR A 65 18.97 4.19 -15.31
N THR A 66 17.83 4.38 -15.97
CA THR A 66 16.50 4.18 -15.36
C THR A 66 16.18 2.73 -15.07
N LYS A 67 16.99 1.76 -15.57
CA LYS A 67 16.75 0.31 -15.45
C LYS A 67 16.40 -0.12 -14.03
N GLY A 68 17.06 0.43 -13.03
CA GLY A 68 16.86 0.06 -11.62
C GLY A 68 15.48 0.38 -11.06
N ASN A 69 14.75 1.29 -11.70
CA ASN A 69 13.43 1.74 -11.27
C ASN A 69 12.35 1.66 -12.36
N LEU A 70 12.62 0.99 -13.48
CA LEU A 70 11.73 0.96 -14.63
C LEU A 70 11.11 -0.42 -14.82
N VAL A 71 9.78 -0.51 -14.83
CA VAL A 71 8.99 -1.71 -15.08
C VAL A 71 8.23 -1.57 -16.40
N ALA A 72 8.27 -2.58 -17.26
CA ALA A 72 7.39 -2.66 -18.41
C ALA A 72 6.07 -3.34 -18.04
N VAL A 73 4.95 -2.74 -18.43
CA VAL A 73 3.63 -3.38 -18.44
C VAL A 73 3.39 -3.95 -19.83
N ILE A 74 3.35 -5.28 -19.93
CA ILE A 74 3.24 -5.98 -21.21
C ILE A 74 1.87 -6.62 -21.35
N SER A 75 1.20 -6.34 -22.46
CA SER A 75 -0.09 -6.95 -22.82
C SER A 75 -0.16 -7.27 -24.29
N ASN A 76 -1.03 -8.20 -24.66
CA ASN A 76 -1.50 -8.38 -26.04
C ASN A 76 -3.02 -8.14 -26.18
N GLY A 77 -3.66 -7.68 -25.10
CA GLY A 77 -5.08 -7.34 -25.09
C GLY A 77 -6.04 -8.51 -25.29
N SER A 78 -5.59 -9.74 -24.98
CA SER A 78 -6.40 -10.94 -25.20
C SER A 78 -7.40 -11.26 -24.09
N ALA A 79 -7.35 -10.54 -22.94
CA ALA A 79 -8.24 -10.74 -21.78
C ALA A 79 -8.54 -9.44 -21.02
N ILE A 80 -8.97 -8.39 -21.70
CA ILE A 80 -9.13 -7.04 -21.15
C ILE A 80 -10.33 -6.99 -20.21
N LEU A 81 -10.10 -6.76 -18.90
CA LEU A 81 -11.08 -6.36 -17.86
C LEU A 81 -12.50 -6.95 -18.01
N GLY A 82 -12.66 -8.23 -18.37
CA GLY A 82 -13.97 -8.85 -18.61
C GLY A 82 -14.61 -8.51 -19.96
N LEU A 83 -13.98 -7.64 -20.77
CA LEU A 83 -14.38 -7.33 -22.15
C LEU A 83 -13.89 -8.37 -23.16
N GLY A 84 -12.93 -9.20 -22.75
CA GLY A 84 -12.38 -10.27 -23.55
C GLY A 84 -11.26 -9.81 -24.49
N ASN A 85 -11.16 -10.47 -25.63
CA ASN A 85 -10.09 -10.21 -26.60
C ASN A 85 -10.49 -9.04 -27.54
N LEU A 86 -9.97 -7.86 -27.26
CA LEU A 86 -10.16 -6.66 -28.10
C LEU A 86 -8.88 -6.24 -28.84
N GLY A 87 -7.77 -6.96 -28.61
CA GLY A 87 -6.48 -6.72 -29.25
C GLY A 87 -5.59 -5.69 -28.55
N ALA A 88 -4.35 -5.64 -28.99
CA ALA A 88 -3.27 -4.89 -28.35
C ALA A 88 -3.59 -3.39 -28.20
N ILE A 89 -3.95 -2.69 -29.26
CA ILE A 89 -4.17 -1.24 -29.20
C ILE A 89 -5.34 -0.85 -28.28
N ALA A 90 -6.37 -1.67 -28.20
CA ALA A 90 -7.52 -1.41 -27.34
C ALA A 90 -7.20 -1.60 -25.84
N SER A 91 -6.15 -2.35 -25.50
CA SER A 91 -5.69 -2.52 -24.12
C SER A 91 -4.91 -1.32 -23.59
N LYS A 92 -4.37 -0.47 -24.46
CA LYS A 92 -3.49 0.65 -24.08
C LYS A 92 -4.05 1.55 -22.96
N PRO A 93 -5.30 1.99 -22.95
CA PRO A 93 -5.81 2.80 -21.86
C PRO A 93 -5.75 2.11 -20.48
N VAL A 94 -5.92 0.79 -20.44
CA VAL A 94 -5.80 -0.01 -19.21
C VAL A 94 -4.33 -0.10 -18.80
N MET A 95 -3.42 -0.36 -19.75
CA MET A 95 -2.00 -0.54 -19.50
C MET A 95 -1.33 0.77 -19.04
N GLU A 96 -1.69 1.92 -19.63
CA GLU A 96 -1.29 3.23 -19.12
C GLU A 96 -1.79 3.45 -17.67
N GLY A 97 -3.03 3.05 -17.40
CA GLY A 97 -3.57 3.08 -16.04
C GLY A 97 -2.71 2.27 -15.06
N LYS A 98 -2.35 1.04 -15.44
CA LYS A 98 -1.46 0.18 -14.64
C LYS A 98 -0.09 0.83 -14.40
N ALA A 99 0.50 1.45 -15.41
CA ALA A 99 1.78 2.15 -15.29
C ALA A 99 1.70 3.35 -14.33
N VAL A 100 0.60 4.12 -14.38
CA VAL A 100 0.36 5.23 -13.43
C VAL A 100 0.24 4.71 -11.99
N LEU A 101 -0.40 3.56 -11.78
CA LEU A 101 -0.52 2.96 -10.43
C LEU A 101 0.85 2.58 -9.86
N PHE A 102 1.76 2.04 -10.67
CA PHE A 102 3.16 1.80 -10.26
C PHE A 102 3.82 3.09 -9.76
N LYS A 103 3.69 4.18 -10.52
CA LYS A 103 4.28 5.47 -10.14
C LYS A 103 3.65 6.04 -8.89
N ARG A 104 2.30 6.09 -8.85
CA ARG A 104 1.56 6.75 -7.77
C ARG A 104 1.73 6.06 -6.41
N PHE A 105 1.77 4.72 -6.37
CA PHE A 105 1.74 3.97 -5.13
C PHE A 105 3.10 3.43 -4.68
N ALA A 106 4.05 3.30 -5.59
CA ALA A 106 5.38 2.75 -5.26
C ALA A 106 6.57 3.54 -5.81
N ASP A 107 6.32 4.70 -6.42
CA ASP A 107 7.35 5.51 -7.09
C ASP A 107 8.21 4.67 -8.07
N ILE A 108 7.56 3.78 -8.80
CA ILE A 108 8.18 2.99 -9.86
C ILE A 108 7.85 3.65 -11.19
N ASP A 109 8.87 3.98 -11.97
CA ASP A 109 8.69 4.42 -13.34
C ASP A 109 8.20 3.23 -14.17
N SER A 110 7.18 3.45 -14.98
CA SER A 110 6.59 2.36 -15.77
C SER A 110 6.09 2.87 -17.11
N ILE A 111 6.28 2.05 -18.12
CA ILE A 111 5.72 2.25 -19.47
C ILE A 111 5.02 0.98 -19.91
N ASP A 112 3.96 1.17 -20.67
CA ASP A 112 3.19 0.10 -21.27
C ASP A 112 3.71 -0.23 -22.68
N ILE A 113 3.66 -1.52 -23.02
CA ILE A 113 4.07 -2.04 -24.31
C ILE A 113 3.05 -3.09 -24.75
N GLU A 114 2.26 -2.72 -25.76
CA GLU A 114 1.26 -3.59 -26.35
C GLU A 114 1.87 -4.38 -27.51
N ILE A 115 1.86 -5.71 -27.40
CA ILE A 115 2.39 -6.62 -28.42
C ILE A 115 1.23 -7.13 -29.29
N ASP A 116 1.21 -6.73 -30.55
CA ASP A 116 0.17 -7.15 -31.50
C ASP A 116 0.48 -8.56 -32.07
N SER A 117 0.36 -9.55 -31.19
CA SER A 117 0.52 -10.96 -31.55
C SER A 117 -0.31 -11.89 -30.65
N SER A 118 -0.80 -12.98 -31.21
CA SER A 118 -1.41 -14.10 -30.48
C SER A 118 -0.46 -15.30 -30.35
N ASP A 119 0.70 -15.27 -31.00
CA ASP A 119 1.70 -16.34 -30.90
C ASP A 119 2.55 -16.16 -29.63
N THR A 120 2.48 -17.14 -28.73
CA THR A 120 3.25 -17.14 -27.49
C THR A 120 4.75 -17.04 -27.69
N LYS A 121 5.29 -17.66 -28.75
CA LYS A 121 6.73 -17.61 -29.04
C LYS A 121 7.16 -16.22 -29.49
N GLU A 122 6.34 -15.56 -30.30
CA GLU A 122 6.61 -14.20 -30.74
C GLU A 122 6.56 -13.22 -29.57
N ILE A 123 5.57 -13.34 -28.68
CA ILE A 123 5.48 -12.54 -27.46
C ILE A 123 6.71 -12.77 -26.59
N ILE A 124 7.09 -14.02 -26.31
CA ILE A 124 8.26 -14.36 -25.49
C ILE A 124 9.53 -13.75 -26.08
N ASN A 125 9.75 -13.88 -27.39
CA ASN A 125 10.93 -13.33 -28.04
C ASN A 125 10.96 -11.80 -28.01
N SER A 126 9.82 -11.15 -28.20
CA SER A 126 9.70 -9.68 -28.13
C SER A 126 10.07 -9.18 -26.74
N VAL A 127 9.48 -9.76 -25.68
CA VAL A 127 9.77 -9.40 -24.30
C VAL A 127 11.24 -9.67 -23.93
N LYS A 128 11.77 -10.83 -24.33
CA LYS A 128 13.18 -11.18 -24.11
C LYS A 128 14.11 -10.12 -24.70
N ASN A 129 13.86 -9.69 -25.93
CA ASN A 129 14.73 -8.76 -26.63
C ASN A 129 14.75 -7.35 -26.00
N ILE A 130 13.64 -6.89 -25.47
CA ILE A 130 13.55 -5.56 -24.81
C ILE A 130 13.91 -5.59 -23.33
N SER A 131 13.94 -6.75 -22.70
CA SER A 131 14.06 -6.92 -21.23
C SER A 131 15.28 -6.24 -20.60
N LYS A 132 16.36 -6.06 -21.37
CA LYS A 132 17.58 -5.41 -20.86
C LYS A 132 17.39 -3.95 -20.44
N SER A 133 16.36 -3.29 -20.94
CA SER A 133 16.01 -1.92 -20.56
C SER A 133 15.29 -1.81 -19.23
N PHE A 134 14.76 -2.92 -18.69
CA PHE A 134 13.87 -2.91 -17.53
C PHE A 134 14.46 -3.61 -16.32
N GLY A 135 14.05 -3.17 -15.14
CA GLY A 135 14.32 -3.83 -13.86
C GLY A 135 13.31 -4.93 -13.51
N GLY A 136 12.15 -4.92 -14.17
CA GLY A 136 11.10 -5.93 -14.02
C GLY A 136 10.06 -5.87 -15.13
N ILE A 137 9.29 -6.94 -15.27
CA ILE A 137 8.23 -7.12 -16.26
C ILE A 137 6.93 -7.46 -15.54
N ASN A 138 5.89 -6.66 -15.74
CA ASN A 138 4.52 -6.97 -15.36
C ASN A 138 3.75 -7.43 -16.60
N LEU A 139 3.26 -8.65 -16.60
CA LEU A 139 2.35 -9.16 -17.63
C LEU A 139 0.92 -8.85 -17.21
N GLU A 140 0.09 -8.38 -18.13
CA GLU A 140 -1.27 -7.94 -17.85
C GLU A 140 -2.23 -8.33 -18.97
N ASP A 141 -3.47 -8.71 -18.62
CA ASP A 141 -4.57 -8.98 -19.58
C ASP A 141 -4.22 -9.98 -20.70
N ILE A 142 -3.42 -10.99 -20.37
CA ILE A 142 -3.07 -12.10 -21.27
C ILE A 142 -3.91 -13.32 -20.87
N LYS A 143 -4.68 -13.85 -21.82
CA LYS A 143 -5.58 -14.99 -21.55
C LYS A 143 -4.86 -16.26 -21.16
N ALA A 144 -5.54 -17.13 -20.43
CA ALA A 144 -5.10 -18.50 -20.16
C ALA A 144 -5.51 -19.43 -21.34
N PRO A 145 -4.69 -20.45 -21.69
CA PRO A 145 -3.48 -20.91 -20.98
C PRO A 145 -2.18 -20.20 -21.40
N GLU A 146 -2.21 -19.33 -22.41
CA GLU A 146 -1.04 -18.66 -22.98
C GLU A 146 -0.24 -17.88 -21.93
N CYS A 147 -0.91 -17.21 -21.00
CA CYS A 147 -0.26 -16.45 -19.92
C CYS A 147 0.68 -17.33 -19.06
N PHE A 148 0.30 -18.59 -18.80
CA PHE A 148 1.15 -19.53 -18.04
C PHE A 148 2.42 -19.87 -18.79
N ILE A 149 2.30 -20.13 -20.09
CA ILE A 149 3.42 -20.48 -20.96
C ILE A 149 4.39 -19.30 -21.06
N ILE A 150 3.86 -18.11 -21.33
CA ILE A 150 4.65 -16.89 -21.48
C ILE A 150 5.38 -16.56 -20.18
N GLU A 151 4.69 -16.52 -19.05
CA GLU A 151 5.30 -16.19 -17.77
C GLU A 151 6.39 -17.23 -17.39
N ASN A 152 6.09 -18.52 -17.49
CA ASN A 152 7.02 -19.57 -17.11
C ASN A 152 8.29 -19.57 -17.99
N GLU A 153 8.17 -19.35 -19.29
CA GLU A 153 9.33 -19.28 -20.17
C GLU A 153 10.14 -18.00 -19.93
N LEU A 154 9.50 -16.85 -19.75
CA LEU A 154 10.20 -15.60 -19.44
C LEU A 154 10.95 -15.67 -18.10
N LYS A 155 10.39 -16.30 -17.07
CA LYS A 155 11.08 -16.53 -15.79
C LYS A 155 12.34 -17.37 -15.91
N LYS A 156 12.39 -18.30 -16.88
CA LYS A 156 13.59 -19.11 -17.16
C LYS A 156 14.64 -18.35 -17.97
N LEU A 157 14.19 -17.47 -18.87
CA LEU A 157 15.05 -16.78 -19.83
C LEU A 157 15.62 -15.46 -19.29
N LEU A 158 14.94 -14.83 -18.33
CA LEU A 158 15.29 -13.52 -17.81
C LEU A 158 15.85 -13.61 -16.40
N ASP A 159 16.74 -12.68 -16.09
CA ASP A 159 17.36 -12.50 -14.77
C ASP A 159 16.77 -11.31 -14.00
N ILE A 160 15.56 -10.90 -14.36
CA ILE A 160 14.76 -9.85 -13.73
C ILE A 160 13.37 -10.39 -13.36
N PRO A 161 12.67 -9.80 -12.38
CA PRO A 161 11.32 -10.20 -12.02
C PRO A 161 10.37 -10.20 -13.21
N VAL A 162 9.64 -11.31 -13.39
CA VAL A 162 8.50 -11.45 -14.29
C VAL A 162 7.29 -11.85 -13.46
N PHE A 163 6.21 -11.10 -13.55
CA PHE A 163 5.04 -11.28 -12.70
C PHE A 163 3.76 -10.98 -13.49
N HIS A 164 2.82 -11.92 -13.51
CA HIS A 164 1.53 -11.73 -14.14
C HIS A 164 0.51 -11.33 -13.07
N ASP A 165 0.10 -10.07 -13.06
CA ASP A 165 -0.71 -9.54 -11.97
C ASP A 165 -2.09 -10.19 -11.85
N ASP A 166 -2.77 -10.48 -12.96
CA ASP A 166 -4.07 -11.16 -12.95
C ASP A 166 -4.03 -12.53 -12.29
N GLN A 167 -2.88 -13.21 -12.34
CA GLN A 167 -2.67 -14.47 -11.62
C GLN A 167 -2.34 -14.21 -10.16
N HIS A 168 -1.24 -13.51 -9.92
CA HIS A 168 -0.59 -13.45 -8.61
C HIS A 168 -1.13 -12.35 -7.71
N GLY A 169 -1.56 -11.21 -8.28
CA GLY A 169 -2.15 -10.11 -7.51
C GLY A 169 -3.40 -10.57 -6.77
N THR A 170 -4.39 -11.10 -7.50
CA THR A 170 -5.62 -11.64 -6.92
C THR A 170 -5.35 -12.75 -5.90
N ALA A 171 -4.39 -13.65 -6.19
CA ALA A 171 -4.02 -14.73 -5.27
C ALA A 171 -3.45 -14.19 -3.94
N ILE A 172 -2.60 -13.19 -3.99
CA ILE A 172 -1.98 -12.58 -2.80
C ILE A 172 -3.03 -11.92 -1.92
N ILE A 173 -3.90 -11.09 -2.51
CA ILE A 173 -4.91 -10.37 -1.76
C ILE A 173 -5.96 -11.32 -1.15
N THR A 174 -6.46 -12.27 -1.94
CA THR A 174 -7.42 -13.26 -1.43
C THR A 174 -6.81 -14.17 -0.37
N SER A 175 -5.53 -14.51 -0.46
CA SER A 175 -4.83 -15.30 0.58
C SER A 175 -4.68 -14.51 1.88
N ALA A 176 -4.34 -13.22 1.81
CA ALA A 176 -4.28 -12.35 2.99
C ALA A 176 -5.66 -12.21 3.65
N ALA A 177 -6.71 -11.98 2.83
CA ALA A 177 -8.09 -11.92 3.28
C ALA A 177 -8.53 -13.25 3.93
N LEU A 178 -8.17 -14.39 3.34
CA LEU A 178 -8.50 -15.71 3.87
C LEU A 178 -7.89 -15.98 5.25
N ILE A 179 -6.61 -15.62 5.45
CA ILE A 179 -5.94 -15.75 6.76
C ILE A 179 -6.72 -15.00 7.83
N ASN A 180 -7.09 -13.75 7.56
CA ASN A 180 -7.81 -12.92 8.50
C ASN A 180 -9.27 -13.33 8.67
N ALA A 181 -9.95 -13.71 7.59
CA ALA A 181 -11.32 -14.21 7.67
C ALA A 181 -11.39 -15.53 8.48
N CYS A 182 -10.43 -16.43 8.33
CA CYS A 182 -10.34 -17.65 9.14
C CYS A 182 -10.15 -17.32 10.63
N ASP A 183 -9.31 -16.35 10.97
CA ASP A 183 -9.10 -15.91 12.35
C ASP A 183 -10.39 -15.36 12.97
N ILE A 184 -11.10 -14.48 12.26
CA ILE A 184 -12.38 -13.90 12.71
C ILE A 184 -13.48 -14.96 12.81
N ALA A 185 -13.57 -15.88 11.83
CA ALA A 185 -14.53 -16.98 11.81
C ALA A 185 -14.20 -18.08 12.82
N LYS A 186 -13.02 -18.00 13.50
CA LYS A 186 -12.50 -19.04 14.40
C LYS A 186 -12.34 -20.39 13.72
N LYS A 187 -11.85 -20.38 12.46
CA LYS A 187 -11.57 -21.56 11.66
C LYS A 187 -10.07 -21.78 11.52
N ASN A 188 -9.65 -23.05 11.59
CA ASN A 188 -8.25 -23.38 11.29
C ASN A 188 -8.07 -23.44 9.76
N ILE A 189 -7.20 -22.63 9.23
CA ILE A 189 -6.93 -22.54 7.79
C ILE A 189 -6.55 -23.90 7.15
N LYS A 190 -5.96 -24.81 7.94
CA LYS A 190 -5.60 -26.16 7.46
C LYS A 190 -6.80 -27.05 7.21
N ASP A 191 -7.94 -26.77 7.84
CA ASP A 191 -9.10 -27.66 7.86
C ASP A 191 -10.30 -27.11 7.06
N VAL A 192 -10.23 -25.84 6.62
CA VAL A 192 -11.30 -25.23 5.83
C VAL A 192 -11.49 -25.94 4.50
N LYS A 193 -12.77 -26.12 4.12
CA LYS A 193 -13.19 -26.61 2.81
C LYS A 193 -13.43 -25.42 1.89
N VAL A 194 -12.67 -25.35 0.81
CA VAL A 194 -12.67 -24.23 -0.14
C VAL A 194 -13.31 -24.67 -1.45
N VAL A 195 -14.27 -23.90 -1.92
CA VAL A 195 -14.88 -24.04 -3.24
C VAL A 195 -14.46 -22.84 -4.09
N ILE A 196 -13.76 -23.11 -5.19
CA ILE A 196 -13.32 -22.08 -6.15
C ILE A 196 -14.17 -22.22 -7.42
N ASN A 197 -15.00 -21.22 -7.69
CA ASN A 197 -15.82 -21.18 -8.88
C ASN A 197 -15.18 -20.33 -9.97
N GLY A 198 -14.60 -21.01 -10.93
CA GLY A 198 -13.69 -20.50 -11.96
C GLY A 198 -12.47 -21.40 -12.06
N ALA A 199 -11.92 -21.56 -13.26
CA ALA A 199 -10.70 -22.34 -13.52
C ALA A 199 -9.80 -21.63 -14.54
N GLY A 200 -9.79 -20.31 -14.47
CA GLY A 200 -8.90 -19.43 -15.21
C GLY A 200 -7.58 -19.20 -14.47
N ALA A 201 -6.80 -18.26 -14.98
CA ALA A 201 -5.47 -17.93 -14.46
C ALA A 201 -5.50 -17.54 -12.98
N SER A 202 -6.38 -16.63 -12.58
CA SER A 202 -6.53 -16.18 -11.19
C SER A 202 -6.93 -17.32 -10.25
N ALA A 203 -7.90 -18.15 -10.66
CA ALA A 203 -8.40 -19.24 -9.83
C ALA A 203 -7.32 -20.28 -9.50
N MET A 204 -6.49 -20.64 -10.49
CA MET A 204 -5.40 -21.59 -10.30
C MET A 204 -4.29 -20.99 -9.42
N ALA A 205 -3.97 -19.72 -9.61
CA ALA A 205 -3.00 -19.01 -8.77
C ALA A 205 -3.47 -18.89 -7.32
N CYS A 206 -4.76 -18.56 -7.10
CA CYS A 206 -5.37 -18.53 -5.77
C CYS A 206 -5.30 -19.89 -5.09
N ALA A 207 -5.67 -20.99 -5.77
CA ALA A 207 -5.62 -22.34 -5.22
C ALA A 207 -4.19 -22.71 -4.78
N ASN A 208 -3.19 -22.46 -5.62
CA ASN A 208 -1.79 -22.71 -5.29
C ASN A 208 -1.32 -21.89 -4.07
N LEU A 209 -1.64 -20.61 -4.04
CA LEU A 209 -1.21 -19.75 -2.94
C LEU A 209 -1.96 -20.05 -1.63
N PHE A 210 -3.22 -20.47 -1.70
CA PHE A 210 -3.96 -20.98 -0.53
C PHE A 210 -3.26 -22.21 0.05
N ILE A 211 -2.78 -23.13 -0.79
CA ILE A 211 -2.00 -24.29 -0.35
C ILE A 211 -0.69 -23.83 0.31
N ASN A 212 0.04 -22.91 -0.31
CA ASN A 212 1.30 -22.39 0.22
C ASN A 212 1.11 -21.61 1.55
N THR A 213 -0.10 -21.10 1.81
CA THR A 213 -0.45 -20.40 3.06
C THR A 213 -1.08 -21.31 4.11
N GLY A 214 -1.31 -22.58 3.80
CA GLY A 214 -1.67 -23.59 4.80
C GLY A 214 -2.95 -24.38 4.54
N VAL A 215 -3.75 -24.05 3.51
CA VAL A 215 -4.92 -24.85 3.13
C VAL A 215 -4.45 -26.21 2.59
N LYS A 216 -5.06 -27.31 3.03
CA LYS A 216 -4.75 -28.63 2.46
C LYS A 216 -5.30 -28.75 1.04
N ASP A 217 -4.50 -29.21 0.11
CA ASP A 217 -4.87 -29.41 -1.31
C ASP A 217 -6.15 -30.21 -1.49
N LYS A 218 -6.31 -31.31 -0.75
CA LYS A 218 -7.51 -32.17 -0.76
C LYS A 218 -8.80 -31.47 -0.31
N ASN A 219 -8.70 -30.32 0.32
CA ASN A 219 -9.83 -29.53 0.78
C ASN A 219 -10.29 -28.48 -0.24
N ILE A 220 -9.62 -28.37 -1.38
CA ILE A 220 -9.95 -27.43 -2.45
C ILE A 220 -10.76 -28.16 -3.53
N THR A 221 -11.96 -27.65 -3.82
CA THR A 221 -12.80 -28.08 -4.94
C THR A 221 -12.90 -26.96 -5.95
N MET A 222 -12.39 -27.19 -7.15
CA MET A 222 -12.41 -26.20 -8.26
C MET A 222 -13.49 -26.56 -9.28
N LEU A 223 -14.14 -25.54 -9.81
CA LEU A 223 -15.15 -25.67 -10.86
C LEU A 223 -14.82 -24.82 -12.08
N ASP A 224 -15.17 -25.33 -13.24
CA ASP A 224 -15.24 -24.55 -14.49
C ASP A 224 -16.68 -24.48 -15.02
N SER A 225 -16.89 -23.95 -16.23
CA SER A 225 -18.21 -23.85 -16.87
C SER A 225 -18.93 -25.18 -17.06
N LYS A 226 -18.23 -26.31 -16.94
CA LYS A 226 -18.78 -27.67 -17.04
C LYS A 226 -19.03 -28.32 -15.67
N GLY A 227 -18.81 -27.58 -14.57
CA GLY A 227 -18.99 -28.05 -13.21
C GLY A 227 -17.69 -28.43 -12.52
N VAL A 228 -17.76 -29.29 -11.50
CA VAL A 228 -16.62 -29.69 -10.68
C VAL A 228 -15.52 -30.35 -11.54
N ILE A 229 -14.29 -29.96 -11.30
CA ILE A 229 -13.11 -30.59 -11.91
C ILE A 229 -12.81 -31.86 -11.14
N HIS A 230 -13.18 -33.01 -11.70
CA HIS A 230 -13.00 -34.31 -11.07
C HIS A 230 -12.20 -35.27 -11.96
N SER A 231 -11.62 -36.31 -11.35
CA SER A 231 -10.69 -37.23 -11.99
C SER A 231 -11.25 -38.05 -13.14
N GLU A 232 -12.58 -38.17 -13.23
CA GLU A 232 -13.28 -38.93 -14.29
C GLU A 232 -13.57 -38.07 -15.54
N ARG A 233 -13.12 -36.81 -15.60
CA ARG A 233 -13.32 -35.93 -16.76
C ARG A 233 -12.21 -36.11 -17.79
N ASP A 234 -12.57 -36.38 -19.03
CA ASP A 234 -11.63 -36.59 -20.15
C ASP A 234 -11.13 -35.30 -20.81
N ASN A 235 -11.84 -34.18 -20.61
CA ASN A 235 -11.61 -32.91 -21.31
C ASN A 235 -10.79 -31.89 -20.49
N LEU A 236 -9.92 -32.34 -19.61
CA LEU A 236 -9.09 -31.48 -18.79
C LEU A 236 -7.73 -31.23 -19.46
N ASN A 237 -7.34 -29.96 -19.58
CA ASN A 237 -5.97 -29.60 -19.91
C ASN A 237 -5.01 -29.93 -18.76
N GLU A 238 -3.70 -29.86 -19.00
CA GLU A 238 -2.68 -30.19 -17.99
C GLU A 238 -2.76 -29.35 -16.71
N TRP A 239 -3.18 -28.09 -16.81
CA TRP A 239 -3.32 -27.16 -15.70
C TRP A 239 -4.49 -27.54 -14.80
N LYS A 240 -5.64 -27.86 -15.39
CA LYS A 240 -6.85 -28.29 -14.67
C LYS A 240 -6.68 -29.67 -14.03
N LYS A 241 -5.93 -30.58 -14.67
CA LYS A 241 -5.66 -31.93 -14.14
C LYS A 241 -5.04 -31.90 -12.75
N LYS A 242 -4.23 -30.87 -12.43
CA LYS A 242 -3.61 -30.71 -11.09
C LYS A 242 -4.64 -30.55 -9.97
N PHE A 243 -5.81 -30.01 -10.27
CA PHE A 243 -6.89 -29.78 -9.31
C PHE A 243 -8.05 -30.77 -9.42
N ALA A 244 -7.87 -31.82 -10.23
CA ALA A 244 -8.88 -32.86 -10.40
C ALA A 244 -8.95 -33.75 -9.15
N ILE A 245 -10.09 -33.74 -8.47
CA ILE A 245 -10.33 -34.54 -7.26
C ILE A 245 -11.23 -35.74 -7.53
N LYS A 246 -11.13 -36.78 -6.71
CA LYS A 246 -12.07 -37.90 -6.73
C LYS A 246 -13.29 -37.52 -5.90
N THR A 247 -14.42 -37.27 -6.54
CA THR A 247 -15.65 -36.81 -5.87
C THR A 247 -16.92 -37.23 -6.65
N LYS A 248 -18.05 -37.33 -5.94
CA LYS A 248 -19.38 -37.51 -6.52
C LYS A 248 -20.03 -36.17 -6.89
N ASN A 249 -19.53 -35.06 -6.35
CA ASN A 249 -20.07 -33.73 -6.63
C ASN A 249 -19.81 -33.37 -8.10
N LYS A 250 -20.83 -32.86 -8.77
CA LYS A 250 -20.76 -32.48 -10.19
C LYS A 250 -21.04 -30.98 -10.40
N THR A 251 -21.86 -30.38 -9.56
CA THR A 251 -22.31 -28.98 -9.70
C THR A 251 -21.79 -28.09 -8.57
N LEU A 252 -21.92 -26.76 -8.75
CA LEU A 252 -21.65 -25.81 -7.67
C LEU A 252 -22.55 -26.05 -6.46
N ASN A 253 -23.83 -26.39 -6.69
CA ASN A 253 -24.78 -26.67 -5.62
C ASN A 253 -24.38 -27.89 -4.77
N ASP A 254 -23.72 -28.88 -5.39
CA ASP A 254 -23.21 -30.04 -4.64
C ASP A 254 -21.95 -29.67 -3.86
N ALA A 255 -21.00 -28.95 -4.50
CA ALA A 255 -19.71 -28.60 -3.93
C ALA A 255 -19.84 -27.64 -2.74
N ILE A 256 -20.78 -26.70 -2.78
CA ILE A 256 -20.97 -25.67 -1.75
C ILE A 256 -21.51 -26.19 -0.43
N ASN A 257 -22.13 -27.40 -0.45
CA ASN A 257 -22.71 -27.99 0.73
C ASN A 257 -21.64 -28.29 1.80
N GLY A 258 -21.77 -27.65 2.95
CA GLY A 258 -20.79 -27.74 4.05
C GLY A 258 -19.44 -27.11 3.74
N ALA A 259 -19.31 -26.29 2.69
CA ALA A 259 -18.12 -25.53 2.41
C ALA A 259 -17.93 -24.39 3.42
N ASP A 260 -16.68 -24.14 3.80
CA ASP A 260 -16.29 -23.02 4.68
C ASP A 260 -16.01 -21.74 3.91
N VAL A 261 -15.44 -21.88 2.71
CA VAL A 261 -14.99 -20.77 1.88
C VAL A 261 -15.52 -20.94 0.46
N PHE A 262 -16.10 -19.88 -0.08
CA PHE A 262 -16.38 -19.73 -1.50
C PHE A 262 -15.48 -18.63 -2.07
N LEU A 263 -14.78 -18.94 -3.15
CA LEU A 263 -14.05 -17.98 -3.97
C LEU A 263 -14.63 -17.97 -5.38
N GLY A 264 -15.31 -16.88 -5.73
CA GLY A 264 -15.86 -16.63 -7.05
C GLY A 264 -14.90 -15.85 -7.92
N LEU A 265 -14.55 -16.41 -9.08
CA LEU A 265 -13.71 -15.81 -10.12
C LEU A 265 -14.29 -16.16 -11.50
N SER A 266 -15.61 -15.98 -11.65
CA SER A 266 -16.35 -16.47 -12.83
C SER A 266 -17.33 -15.43 -13.36
N GLN A 267 -18.59 -15.54 -13.02
CA GLN A 267 -19.68 -14.73 -13.57
C GLN A 267 -20.64 -14.23 -12.49
N ALA A 268 -21.25 -13.07 -12.75
CA ALA A 268 -22.25 -12.49 -11.88
C ALA A 268 -23.43 -13.43 -11.58
N GLY A 269 -23.89 -13.41 -10.33
CA GLY A 269 -25.13 -14.05 -9.92
C GLY A 269 -25.13 -15.58 -9.94
N VAL A 270 -23.98 -16.25 -10.05
CA VAL A 270 -23.92 -17.73 -10.06
C VAL A 270 -24.13 -18.34 -8.67
N LEU A 271 -23.77 -17.63 -7.61
CA LEU A 271 -23.98 -18.08 -6.23
C LEU A 271 -25.38 -17.66 -5.75
N LYS A 272 -26.26 -18.65 -5.56
CA LYS A 272 -27.64 -18.38 -5.19
C LYS A 272 -27.87 -18.38 -3.67
N LYS A 273 -28.87 -17.65 -3.20
CA LYS A 273 -29.25 -17.56 -1.77
C LYS A 273 -29.41 -18.93 -1.12
N GLU A 274 -30.01 -19.88 -1.83
CA GLU A 274 -30.21 -21.24 -1.33
C GLU A 274 -28.90 -22.03 -1.17
N MET A 275 -27.89 -21.68 -1.94
CA MET A 275 -26.58 -22.31 -1.82
C MET A 275 -25.83 -21.84 -0.57
N ILE A 276 -25.89 -20.54 -0.24
CA ILE A 276 -25.25 -20.01 0.97
C ILE A 276 -25.86 -20.55 2.26
N LYS A 277 -27.15 -20.89 2.27
CA LYS A 277 -27.79 -21.58 3.42
C LYS A 277 -27.13 -22.92 3.72
N LYS A 278 -26.58 -23.59 2.70
CA LYS A 278 -25.94 -24.92 2.82
C LYS A 278 -24.47 -24.86 3.25
N MET A 279 -23.87 -23.70 3.27
CA MET A 279 -22.50 -23.54 3.73
C MET A 279 -22.35 -23.77 5.24
N SER A 280 -21.17 -24.05 5.70
CA SER A 280 -20.85 -24.20 7.12
C SER A 280 -21.18 -22.94 7.95
N LYS A 281 -21.13 -23.03 9.27
CA LYS A 281 -21.26 -21.88 10.17
C LYS A 281 -20.12 -20.89 9.95
N ASN A 282 -20.40 -19.58 10.04
CA ASN A 282 -19.45 -18.49 9.78
C ASN A 282 -18.73 -18.67 8.42
N PRO A 283 -19.45 -18.72 7.29
CA PRO A 283 -18.84 -18.91 5.98
C PRO A 283 -18.09 -17.67 5.53
N ILE A 284 -17.07 -17.89 4.71
CA ILE A 284 -16.25 -16.86 4.08
C ILE A 284 -16.62 -16.85 2.60
N ILE A 285 -17.04 -15.69 2.10
CA ILE A 285 -17.53 -15.54 0.72
C ILE A 285 -16.75 -14.43 0.02
N PHE A 286 -15.90 -14.81 -0.91
CA PHE A 286 -15.15 -13.90 -1.78
C PHE A 286 -15.79 -13.92 -3.17
N ALA A 287 -16.64 -12.93 -3.46
CA ALA A 287 -17.35 -12.79 -4.73
C ALA A 287 -16.64 -11.74 -5.59
N CYS A 288 -15.64 -12.17 -6.37
CA CYS A 288 -14.66 -11.30 -7.03
C CYS A 288 -14.91 -11.10 -8.54
N ALA A 289 -16.02 -11.59 -9.09
CA ALA A 289 -16.39 -11.32 -10.48
C ALA A 289 -16.60 -9.81 -10.72
N ASN A 290 -16.17 -9.34 -11.89
CA ASN A 290 -16.29 -7.95 -12.33
C ASN A 290 -17.12 -7.87 -13.63
N PRO A 291 -17.97 -6.82 -13.82
CA PRO A 291 -18.24 -5.72 -12.89
C PRO A 291 -19.18 -6.08 -11.73
N ASP A 292 -19.98 -7.13 -11.86
CA ASP A 292 -20.94 -7.57 -10.86
C ASP A 292 -20.48 -8.88 -10.20
N PRO A 293 -20.61 -8.98 -8.84
CA PRO A 293 -20.15 -10.14 -8.10
C PRO A 293 -21.05 -11.37 -8.32
N GLU A 294 -20.55 -12.56 -7.98
CA GLU A 294 -21.29 -13.82 -8.00
C GLU A 294 -22.52 -13.79 -7.10
N ILE A 295 -22.49 -13.00 -6.05
CA ILE A 295 -23.60 -12.66 -5.17
C ILE A 295 -23.29 -11.31 -4.51
N THR A 296 -24.33 -10.49 -4.30
CA THR A 296 -24.16 -9.19 -3.63
C THR A 296 -24.09 -9.35 -2.12
N PRO A 297 -23.36 -8.48 -1.39
CA PRO A 297 -23.38 -8.48 0.07
C PRO A 297 -24.78 -8.41 0.67
N GLU A 298 -25.66 -7.57 0.12
CA GLU A 298 -27.06 -7.46 0.58
C GLU A 298 -27.82 -8.76 0.45
N ASP A 299 -27.59 -9.52 -0.62
CA ASP A 299 -28.24 -10.82 -0.81
C ASP A 299 -27.75 -11.87 0.19
N VAL A 300 -26.48 -11.78 0.61
CA VAL A 300 -25.94 -12.64 1.66
C VAL A 300 -26.50 -12.25 3.03
N GLU A 301 -26.48 -10.97 3.38
CA GLU A 301 -26.99 -10.44 4.65
C GLU A 301 -28.48 -10.74 4.85
N ASN A 302 -29.28 -10.72 3.78
CA ASN A 302 -30.70 -11.11 3.82
C ASN A 302 -30.92 -12.57 4.16
N VAL A 303 -29.89 -13.42 4.09
CA VAL A 303 -29.98 -14.87 4.33
C VAL A 303 -29.23 -15.29 5.59
N ARG A 304 -28.09 -14.65 5.89
CA ARG A 304 -27.18 -14.99 6.99
C ARG A 304 -26.49 -13.75 7.52
N ASP A 305 -26.38 -13.64 8.83
CA ASP A 305 -25.68 -12.57 9.57
C ASP A 305 -24.27 -12.99 10.02
N ASP A 306 -23.92 -14.27 9.90
CA ASP A 306 -22.64 -14.82 10.35
C ASP A 306 -21.55 -14.84 9.27
N ALA A 307 -21.86 -14.51 8.01
CA ALA A 307 -20.92 -14.53 6.91
C ALA A 307 -19.88 -13.40 6.97
N ILE A 308 -18.69 -13.68 6.43
CA ILE A 308 -17.64 -12.69 6.12
C ILE A 308 -17.59 -12.57 4.60
N ILE A 309 -17.74 -11.33 4.10
CA ILE A 309 -17.88 -11.09 2.66
C ILE A 309 -16.76 -10.16 2.19
N ALA A 310 -16.21 -10.45 1.02
CA ALA A 310 -15.35 -9.58 0.25
C ALA A 310 -15.74 -9.60 -1.23
N THR A 311 -15.54 -8.47 -1.92
CA THR A 311 -15.86 -8.34 -3.36
C THR A 311 -14.74 -7.60 -4.09
N GLY A 312 -14.78 -7.61 -5.43
CA GLY A 312 -13.88 -6.78 -6.24
C GLY A 312 -14.28 -5.29 -6.27
N ARG A 313 -15.47 -4.94 -5.80
CA ARG A 313 -16.02 -3.58 -5.91
C ARG A 313 -15.56 -2.68 -4.77
N SER A 314 -15.30 -1.40 -5.10
CA SER A 314 -14.85 -0.38 -4.15
C SER A 314 -15.97 0.21 -3.27
N ASP A 315 -17.25 -0.01 -3.64
CA ASP A 315 -18.42 0.46 -2.88
C ASP A 315 -18.82 -0.46 -1.72
N TYR A 316 -18.14 -1.61 -1.58
CA TYR A 316 -18.36 -2.56 -0.50
C TYR A 316 -17.15 -2.67 0.43
N PRO A 317 -17.36 -3.09 1.69
CA PRO A 317 -16.26 -3.44 2.58
C PRO A 317 -15.39 -4.58 2.01
N ASN A 318 -14.14 -4.66 2.46
CA ASN A 318 -13.21 -5.72 2.07
C ASN A 318 -13.00 -5.80 0.54
N GLN A 319 -12.68 -4.69 -0.10
CA GLN A 319 -12.39 -4.68 -1.52
C GLN A 319 -11.15 -5.54 -1.84
N VAL A 320 -11.33 -6.61 -2.61
CA VAL A 320 -10.24 -7.39 -3.20
C VAL A 320 -9.71 -6.64 -4.42
N ASN A 321 -8.58 -5.96 -4.27
CA ASN A 321 -7.99 -5.14 -5.31
C ASN A 321 -6.48 -5.38 -5.39
N ASN A 322 -5.98 -5.76 -6.56
CA ASN A 322 -4.56 -6.06 -6.79
C ASN A 322 -3.64 -4.88 -6.47
N LEU A 323 -4.18 -3.65 -6.46
CA LEU A 323 -3.44 -2.43 -6.10
C LEU A 323 -2.83 -2.48 -4.69
N ILE A 324 -3.38 -3.27 -3.78
CA ILE A 324 -2.81 -3.49 -2.45
C ILE A 324 -1.48 -4.28 -2.52
N GLY A 325 -1.22 -4.97 -3.62
CA GLY A 325 -0.11 -5.94 -3.75
C GLY A 325 0.98 -5.53 -4.74
N PHE A 326 0.66 -5.54 -6.04
CA PHE A 326 1.67 -5.54 -7.10
C PHE A 326 2.68 -4.39 -7.06
N PRO A 327 2.30 -3.12 -6.80
CA PRO A 327 3.27 -2.03 -6.85
C PRO A 327 4.35 -2.20 -5.77
N TYR A 328 3.92 -2.58 -4.59
CA TYR A 328 4.79 -2.73 -3.42
C TYR A 328 5.67 -3.98 -3.50
N ILE A 329 5.16 -5.06 -4.11
CA ILE A 329 5.93 -6.29 -4.37
C ILE A 329 7.07 -5.98 -5.34
N PHE A 330 6.77 -5.28 -6.44
CA PHE A 330 7.80 -4.83 -7.36
C PHE A 330 8.79 -3.87 -6.71
N ARG A 331 8.33 -2.96 -5.84
CA ARG A 331 9.22 -2.06 -5.11
C ARG A 331 10.26 -2.83 -4.28
N GLY A 332 9.80 -3.80 -3.48
CA GLY A 332 10.71 -4.64 -2.70
C GLY A 332 11.66 -5.47 -3.57
N ALA A 333 11.17 -6.01 -4.69
CA ALA A 333 12.00 -6.78 -5.61
C ALA A 333 13.05 -5.93 -6.34
N LEU A 334 12.68 -4.71 -6.79
CA LEU A 334 13.59 -3.79 -7.47
C LEU A 334 14.70 -3.29 -6.53
N ASP A 335 14.38 -2.95 -5.29
CA ASP A 335 15.33 -2.36 -4.35
C ASP A 335 16.46 -3.32 -3.98
N VAL A 336 16.19 -4.61 -4.00
CA VAL A 336 17.21 -5.66 -3.82
C VAL A 336 17.73 -6.24 -5.14
N ARG A 337 17.33 -5.67 -6.29
CA ARG A 337 17.67 -6.16 -7.64
C ARG A 337 17.42 -7.68 -7.77
N ALA A 338 16.23 -8.12 -7.35
CA ALA A 338 15.89 -9.53 -7.36
C ALA A 338 15.90 -10.10 -8.78
N LYS A 339 16.31 -11.36 -8.91
CA LYS A 339 16.29 -12.08 -10.21
C LYS A 339 14.89 -12.55 -10.58
N THR A 340 14.04 -12.74 -9.58
CA THR A 340 12.68 -13.24 -9.76
C THR A 340 11.83 -12.83 -8.55
N ILE A 341 10.51 -12.89 -8.69
CA ILE A 341 9.57 -12.90 -7.57
C ILE A 341 9.15 -14.36 -7.35
N ASN A 342 9.70 -14.99 -6.31
CA ASN A 342 9.44 -16.39 -5.98
C ASN A 342 8.23 -16.57 -5.04
N GLU A 343 7.90 -17.81 -4.70
CA GLU A 343 6.75 -18.13 -3.85
C GLU A 343 6.91 -17.59 -2.43
N GLU A 344 8.11 -17.62 -1.87
CA GLU A 344 8.41 -17.11 -0.53
C GLU A 344 8.20 -15.60 -0.44
N MET A 345 8.54 -14.86 -1.49
CA MET A 345 8.27 -13.41 -1.57
C MET A 345 6.77 -13.12 -1.63
N LYS A 346 5.99 -13.93 -2.37
CA LYS A 346 4.54 -13.81 -2.43
C LYS A 346 3.90 -14.12 -1.07
N VAL A 347 4.32 -15.20 -0.42
CA VAL A 347 3.86 -15.55 0.94
C VAL A 347 4.24 -14.48 1.96
N ALA A 348 5.42 -13.87 1.83
CA ALA A 348 5.82 -12.75 2.68
C ALA A 348 4.90 -11.53 2.50
N ALA A 349 4.54 -11.19 1.27
CA ALA A 349 3.56 -10.14 0.96
C ALA A 349 2.18 -10.46 1.56
N VAL A 350 1.68 -11.68 1.40
CA VAL A 350 0.42 -12.16 2.00
C VAL A 350 0.41 -11.92 3.51
N LYS A 351 1.46 -12.35 4.21
CA LYS A 351 1.56 -12.20 5.67
C LYS A 351 1.64 -10.72 6.09
N ALA A 352 2.39 -9.92 5.36
CA ALA A 352 2.52 -8.50 5.61
C ALA A 352 1.17 -7.77 5.50
N ILE A 353 0.40 -8.03 4.43
CA ILE A 353 -0.94 -7.47 4.21
C ILE A 353 -1.90 -7.94 5.31
N ALA A 354 -1.90 -9.22 5.64
CA ALA A 354 -2.78 -9.77 6.68
C ALA A 354 -2.47 -9.16 8.07
N THR A 355 -1.20 -8.99 8.41
CA THR A 355 -0.77 -8.39 9.68
C THR A 355 -1.18 -6.92 9.74
N LEU A 356 -0.94 -6.16 8.66
CA LEU A 356 -1.27 -4.73 8.62
C LEU A 356 -2.76 -4.45 8.87
N ALA A 357 -3.66 -5.31 8.37
CA ALA A 357 -5.11 -5.18 8.62
C ALA A 357 -5.48 -5.34 10.10
N ARG A 358 -4.67 -6.05 10.89
CA ARG A 358 -4.88 -6.28 12.34
C ARG A 358 -4.40 -5.12 13.19
N GLU A 359 -3.51 -4.29 12.66
CA GLU A 359 -2.98 -3.13 13.37
C GLU A 359 -4.01 -2.01 13.43
N ARG A 360 -3.96 -1.24 14.51
CA ARG A 360 -4.80 -0.03 14.62
C ARG A 360 -4.47 0.91 13.46
N VAL A 361 -5.49 1.37 12.77
CA VAL A 361 -5.36 2.37 11.70
C VAL A 361 -5.04 3.73 12.33
N PRO A 362 -3.92 4.40 12.00
CA PRO A 362 -3.56 5.72 12.54
C PRO A 362 -4.57 6.82 12.14
N ASP A 363 -4.64 7.90 12.92
CA ASP A 363 -5.56 9.03 12.66
C ASP A 363 -5.32 9.68 11.30
N GLU A 364 -4.06 9.79 10.89
CA GLU A 364 -3.65 10.35 9.59
C GLU A 364 -4.21 9.52 8.42
N VAL A 365 -4.22 8.19 8.58
CA VAL A 365 -4.77 7.27 7.57
C VAL A 365 -6.29 7.38 7.52
N VAL A 366 -6.94 7.48 8.68
CA VAL A 366 -8.41 7.68 8.78
C VAL A 366 -8.82 8.98 8.08
N ALA A 367 -8.08 10.07 8.33
CA ALA A 367 -8.31 11.35 7.67
C ALA A 367 -8.16 11.27 6.14
N ALA A 368 -7.15 10.54 5.65
CA ALA A 368 -6.93 10.33 4.22
C ALA A 368 -8.00 9.44 3.56
N MET A 369 -8.60 8.52 4.33
CA MET A 369 -9.65 7.63 3.83
C MET A 369 -11.05 8.25 3.83
N GLY A 370 -11.27 9.31 4.60
CA GLY A 370 -12.54 10.02 4.72
C GLY A 370 -13.65 9.16 5.33
N GLY A 371 -13.75 9.08 6.65
CA GLY A 371 -14.80 8.30 7.32
C GLY A 371 -14.46 7.91 8.76
N ASP A 372 -15.24 6.96 9.27
CA ASP A 372 -14.99 6.37 10.59
C ASP A 372 -13.76 5.45 10.54
N ARG A 373 -13.04 5.34 11.66
CA ARG A 373 -11.88 4.45 11.76
C ARG A 373 -12.28 3.00 11.54
N PRO A 374 -11.71 2.31 10.54
CA PRO A 374 -11.96 0.89 10.38
C PRO A 374 -11.29 0.09 11.50
N HIS A 375 -12.00 -0.94 11.95
CA HIS A 375 -11.51 -1.86 12.97
C HIS A 375 -11.42 -3.26 12.41
N TYR A 376 -10.35 -3.98 12.74
CA TYR A 376 -10.19 -5.38 12.39
C TYR A 376 -11.43 -6.20 12.77
N GLY A 377 -12.06 -6.81 11.79
CA GLY A 377 -13.33 -7.52 11.95
C GLY A 377 -13.93 -7.93 10.61
N LYS A 378 -15.20 -8.35 10.61
CA LYS A 378 -15.89 -8.85 9.40
C LYS A 378 -15.86 -7.87 8.22
N GLU A 379 -15.85 -6.58 8.49
CA GLU A 379 -15.86 -5.51 7.48
C GLU A 379 -14.46 -4.95 7.15
N TYR A 380 -13.42 -5.44 7.82
CA TYR A 380 -12.04 -5.00 7.59
C TYR A 380 -11.06 -6.16 7.80
N ILE A 381 -10.97 -7.05 6.81
CA ILE A 381 -10.06 -8.20 6.78
C ILE A 381 -8.80 -7.95 5.96
N ILE A 382 -8.80 -6.89 5.15
CA ILE A 382 -7.66 -6.41 4.35
C ILE A 382 -7.55 -4.89 4.48
N PRO A 383 -6.34 -4.30 4.35
CA PRO A 383 -6.16 -2.86 4.37
C PRO A 383 -6.87 -2.18 3.20
N SER A 384 -7.18 -0.89 3.36
CA SER A 384 -7.62 -0.05 2.23
C SER A 384 -6.52 0.09 1.18
N THR A 385 -6.89 0.23 -0.10
CA THR A 385 -5.96 0.52 -1.20
C THR A 385 -5.19 1.82 -1.02
N PHE A 386 -5.74 2.76 -0.26
CA PHE A 386 -5.12 4.06 0.03
C PHE A 386 -4.38 4.12 1.37
N ASP A 387 -4.17 2.99 2.03
CA ASP A 387 -3.40 2.95 3.28
C ASP A 387 -1.92 3.28 3.00
N PRO A 388 -1.40 4.44 3.43
CA PRO A 388 -0.03 4.85 3.13
C PRO A 388 1.04 3.97 3.79
N ARG A 389 0.68 3.09 4.73
CA ARG A 389 1.61 2.16 5.36
C ARG A 389 2.01 1.03 4.42
N LEU A 390 1.23 0.74 3.38
CA LEU A 390 1.50 -0.33 2.41
C LEU A 390 2.90 -0.22 1.80
N ILE A 391 3.34 1.01 1.46
CA ILE A 391 4.67 1.25 0.85
C ILE A 391 5.85 0.89 1.77
N SER A 392 5.67 0.95 3.08
CA SER A 392 6.74 0.64 4.04
C SER A 392 6.67 -0.78 4.61
N VAL A 393 5.52 -1.44 4.51
CA VAL A 393 5.32 -2.78 5.10
C VAL A 393 5.57 -3.89 4.09
N ILE A 394 4.96 -3.82 2.91
CA ILE A 394 5.04 -4.90 1.92
C ILE A 394 6.44 -4.99 1.28
N PRO A 395 7.07 -3.88 0.79
CA PRO A 395 8.40 -3.98 0.19
C PRO A 395 9.44 -4.52 1.16
N VAL A 396 9.37 -4.15 2.44
CA VAL A 396 10.28 -4.66 3.48
C VAL A 396 10.16 -6.17 3.63
N ALA A 397 8.93 -6.69 3.70
CA ALA A 397 8.70 -8.14 3.80
C ALA A 397 9.20 -8.89 2.57
N VAL A 398 8.93 -8.35 1.38
CA VAL A 398 9.36 -8.93 0.08
C VAL A 398 10.87 -8.91 -0.06
N ALA A 399 11.54 -7.79 0.28
CA ALA A 399 12.99 -7.67 0.24
C ALA A 399 13.68 -8.65 1.20
N LYS A 400 13.17 -8.78 2.44
CA LYS A 400 13.66 -9.78 3.40
C LYS A 400 13.55 -11.20 2.86
N ALA A 401 12.43 -11.55 2.24
CA ALA A 401 12.23 -12.87 1.64
C ALA A 401 13.17 -13.11 0.45
N ALA A 402 13.34 -12.10 -0.42
CA ALA A 402 14.27 -12.19 -1.56
C ALA A 402 15.73 -12.42 -1.11
N ILE A 403 16.19 -11.70 -0.09
CA ILE A 403 17.53 -11.87 0.48
C ILE A 403 17.66 -13.26 1.10
N LYS A 404 16.69 -13.67 1.92
CA LYS A 404 16.70 -14.97 2.60
C LYS A 404 16.74 -16.15 1.62
N THR A 405 16.06 -16.03 0.48
CA THR A 405 16.00 -17.09 -0.54
C THR A 405 17.12 -17.01 -1.59
N GLY A 406 18.04 -16.04 -1.47
CA GLY A 406 19.20 -15.91 -2.34
C GLY A 406 18.90 -15.41 -3.74
N VAL A 407 17.71 -14.86 -4.00
CA VAL A 407 17.35 -14.29 -5.30
C VAL A 407 17.70 -12.79 -5.41
N ALA A 408 18.00 -12.14 -4.32
CA ALA A 408 18.49 -10.76 -4.27
C ALA A 408 19.94 -10.66 -4.76
N ARG A 409 20.27 -9.61 -5.52
CA ARG A 409 21.64 -9.25 -5.94
C ARG A 409 22.22 -8.11 -5.12
N LYS A 410 21.37 -7.40 -4.39
CA LYS A 410 21.76 -6.30 -3.49
C LYS A 410 21.20 -6.60 -2.10
N ASN A 411 22.04 -6.45 -1.07
CA ASN A 411 21.62 -6.58 0.31
C ASN A 411 21.13 -5.24 0.86
N ILE A 412 20.29 -5.29 1.88
CA ILE A 412 19.87 -4.15 2.71
C ILE A 412 20.47 -4.38 4.09
N GLU A 413 21.38 -3.51 4.50
CA GLU A 413 22.11 -3.63 5.77
C GLU A 413 21.24 -3.22 6.96
N ASP A 414 20.42 -2.17 6.80
CA ASP A 414 19.56 -1.61 7.84
C ASP A 414 18.12 -1.47 7.31
N PHE A 415 17.21 -2.28 7.85
CA PHE A 415 15.81 -2.28 7.46
C PHE A 415 15.00 -1.14 8.07
N ASP A 416 15.46 -0.54 9.16
CA ASP A 416 14.78 0.62 9.75
C ASP A 416 15.04 1.86 8.88
N ILE A 417 16.29 2.06 8.45
CA ILE A 417 16.63 3.09 7.47
C ILE A 417 15.88 2.86 6.16
N TYR A 418 15.83 1.63 5.66
CA TYR A 418 15.11 1.30 4.44
C TYR A 418 13.60 1.59 4.56
N THR A 419 12.99 1.25 5.69
CA THR A 419 11.57 1.54 5.96
C THR A 419 11.29 3.04 5.90
N GLU A 420 12.15 3.86 6.51
CA GLU A 420 12.02 5.31 6.46
C GLU A 420 12.23 5.87 5.04
N GLN A 421 13.18 5.34 4.27
CA GLN A 421 13.36 5.71 2.87
C GLN A 421 12.12 5.42 2.02
N LEU A 422 11.44 4.30 2.27
CA LEU A 422 10.20 3.95 1.57
C LEU A 422 9.06 4.92 1.89
N LYS A 423 8.87 5.28 3.15
CA LYS A 423 7.85 6.27 3.57
C LYS A 423 8.05 7.61 2.84
N ASN A 424 9.31 8.00 2.65
CA ASN A 424 9.67 9.28 2.04
C ASN A 424 9.54 9.33 0.53
N ARG A 425 9.44 8.18 -0.15
CA ARG A 425 9.38 8.13 -1.61
C ARG A 425 8.15 8.82 -2.21
N LEU A 426 7.01 8.74 -1.54
CA LEU A 426 5.74 9.27 -2.05
C LEU A 426 5.48 10.73 -1.68
N ASP A 427 6.25 11.27 -0.74
CA ASP A 427 6.17 12.66 -0.31
C ASP A 427 7.57 13.30 -0.23
N PRO A 428 8.00 14.02 -1.27
CA PRO A 428 9.29 14.70 -1.28
C PRO A 428 9.48 15.72 -0.15
N SER A 429 8.40 16.30 0.39
CA SER A 429 8.48 17.24 1.51
C SER A 429 8.91 16.55 2.80
N VAL A 430 8.56 15.29 2.97
CA VAL A 430 8.99 14.47 4.12
C VAL A 430 10.51 14.28 4.16
N ALA A 431 11.16 14.14 3.01
CA ALA A 431 12.63 14.01 2.93
C ALA A 431 13.35 15.28 3.45
N VAL A 432 12.81 16.45 3.15
CA VAL A 432 13.33 17.74 3.64
C VAL A 432 13.12 17.84 5.16
N ILE A 433 11.92 17.52 5.63
CA ILE A 433 11.57 17.54 7.06
C ILE A 433 12.44 16.55 7.84
N GLN A 434 12.73 15.37 7.29
CA GLN A 434 13.61 14.38 7.95
C GLN A 434 15.07 14.84 8.03
N GLY A 435 15.57 15.50 6.98
CA GLY A 435 16.90 16.14 7.04
C GLY A 435 16.98 17.13 8.19
N ILE A 436 15.94 17.95 8.36
CA ILE A 436 15.79 18.89 9.46
C ILE A 436 15.69 18.15 10.81
N ASN A 437 14.81 17.16 10.91
CA ASN A 437 14.61 16.37 12.14
C ASN A 437 15.90 15.66 12.58
N SER A 438 16.68 15.14 11.64
CA SER A 438 17.97 14.50 11.93
C SER A 438 18.99 15.48 12.51
N GLN A 439 18.97 16.73 12.07
CA GLN A 439 19.82 17.80 12.64
C GLN A 439 19.32 18.22 14.02
N ILE A 440 18.02 18.36 14.19
CA ILE A 440 17.38 18.72 15.46
C ILE A 440 17.70 17.67 16.54
N LYS A 441 17.59 16.37 16.24
CA LYS A 441 17.88 15.27 17.17
C LYS A 441 19.32 15.30 17.71
N LYS A 442 20.26 15.84 16.93
CA LYS A 442 21.68 16.00 17.36
C LYS A 442 21.89 17.17 18.29
N ASN A 443 20.99 18.16 18.27
CA ASN A 443 21.10 19.37 19.09
C ASN A 443 19.71 19.76 19.61
N GLN A 444 19.21 18.94 20.53
CA GLN A 444 17.88 19.11 21.13
C GLN A 444 17.75 20.46 21.83
N LYS A 445 16.60 21.12 21.61
CA LYS A 445 16.28 22.44 22.11
C LYS A 445 15.08 22.39 23.06
N LYS A 446 15.03 23.37 23.99
CA LYS A 446 13.89 23.60 24.84
C LYS A 446 12.89 24.47 24.12
N VAL A 447 11.68 23.95 23.86
CA VAL A 447 10.63 24.65 23.14
C VAL A 447 9.42 24.84 24.05
N VAL A 448 9.01 26.11 24.25
CA VAL A 448 7.84 26.42 25.08
C VAL A 448 6.59 26.48 24.22
N PHE A 449 5.54 25.81 24.65
CA PHE A 449 4.20 25.82 24.08
C PHE A 449 3.33 26.72 24.96
N ALA A 450 3.06 27.95 24.48
CA ALA A 450 2.41 28.99 25.29
C ALA A 450 0.97 28.64 25.69
N ASP A 451 0.24 27.98 24.77
CA ASP A 451 -1.15 27.55 25.01
C ASP A 451 -1.23 26.07 25.42
N GLY A 452 -0.50 25.69 26.46
CA GLY A 452 -0.35 24.30 26.89
C GLY A 452 -1.63 23.62 27.41
N GLU A 453 -2.73 24.36 27.58
CA GLU A 453 -4.05 23.84 27.92
C GLU A 453 -4.91 23.57 26.67
N ASP A 454 -4.47 23.98 25.48
CA ASP A 454 -5.12 23.65 24.22
C ASP A 454 -4.82 22.21 23.82
N GLU A 455 -5.83 21.51 23.30
CA GLU A 455 -5.70 20.08 22.93
C GLU A 455 -4.67 19.84 21.82
N ASN A 456 -4.65 20.71 20.80
CA ASN A 456 -3.75 20.57 19.67
C ASN A 456 -2.30 20.85 20.08
N ASN A 457 -2.09 21.88 20.90
CA ASN A 457 -0.78 22.20 21.46
C ASN A 457 -0.26 21.10 22.39
N LEU A 458 -1.13 20.51 23.21
CA LEU A 458 -0.77 19.37 24.05
C LEU A 458 -0.37 18.15 23.23
N LYS A 459 -1.16 17.79 22.21
CA LYS A 459 -0.83 16.71 21.27
C LYS A 459 0.48 16.98 20.53
N ALA A 460 0.70 18.23 20.09
CA ALA A 460 1.94 18.63 19.42
C ALA A 460 3.17 18.52 20.35
N ALA A 461 3.06 18.96 21.59
CA ALA A 461 4.14 18.84 22.57
C ALA A 461 4.48 17.37 22.89
N ILE A 462 3.46 16.52 23.03
CA ILE A 462 3.64 15.07 23.19
C ILE A 462 4.36 14.46 21.98
N ALA A 463 3.90 14.77 20.78
CA ALA A 463 4.51 14.29 19.55
C ALA A 463 5.96 14.79 19.40
N PHE A 464 6.22 16.06 19.73
CA PHE A 464 7.57 16.63 19.73
C PHE A 464 8.53 15.88 20.65
N LYS A 465 8.09 15.56 21.88
CA LYS A 465 8.86 14.76 22.84
C LYS A 465 9.10 13.34 22.35
N ASN A 466 8.01 12.63 21.97
CA ASN A 466 8.07 11.23 21.57
C ASN A 466 8.91 11.00 20.30
N ASN A 467 8.93 11.97 19.39
CA ASN A 467 9.79 11.94 18.20
C ASN A 467 11.27 12.33 18.50
N GLY A 468 11.61 12.65 19.77
CA GLY A 468 12.96 13.02 20.16
C GLY A 468 13.46 14.34 19.55
N LEU A 469 12.54 15.28 19.24
CA LEU A 469 12.88 16.54 18.59
C LEU A 469 13.41 17.60 19.58
N GLY A 470 13.15 17.42 20.90
CA GLY A 470 13.63 18.32 21.93
C GLY A 470 12.89 18.18 23.26
N GLU A 471 13.07 19.16 24.13
CA GLU A 471 12.41 19.23 25.43
C GLU A 471 11.24 20.24 25.37
N PRO A 472 9.99 19.78 25.29
CA PRO A 472 8.84 20.67 25.33
C PRO A 472 8.59 21.17 26.76
N ILE A 473 8.15 22.42 26.87
CA ILE A 473 7.71 23.05 28.12
C ILE A 473 6.30 23.60 27.89
N LEU A 474 5.33 23.18 28.69
CA LEU A 474 3.96 23.68 28.62
C LEU A 474 3.74 24.83 29.60
N ILE A 475 3.17 25.95 29.14
CA ILE A 475 2.63 26.97 30.06
C ILE A 475 1.17 26.60 30.30
N ALA A 476 0.90 26.03 31.46
CA ALA A 476 -0.42 25.47 31.78
C ALA A 476 -0.61 25.26 33.28
N LYS A 477 -1.85 25.00 33.69
CA LYS A 477 -2.18 24.45 35.00
C LYS A 477 -2.15 22.92 34.92
N GLU A 478 -1.44 22.30 35.86
CA GLU A 478 -1.21 20.85 35.86
C GLU A 478 -2.50 20.01 35.95
N ASP A 479 -3.48 20.50 36.72
CA ASP A 479 -4.79 19.88 36.87
C ASP A 479 -5.59 19.88 35.55
N ILE A 480 -5.53 20.98 34.79
CA ILE A 480 -6.18 21.07 33.48
C ILE A 480 -5.51 20.14 32.47
N VAL A 481 -4.19 20.11 32.46
CA VAL A 481 -3.45 19.20 31.55
C VAL A 481 -3.78 17.74 31.86
N LYS A 482 -3.81 17.35 33.14
CA LYS A 482 -4.18 15.98 33.56
C LYS A 482 -5.58 15.59 33.10
N LYS A 483 -6.55 16.51 33.24
CA LYS A 483 -7.93 16.28 32.76
C LYS A 483 -7.97 16.06 31.25
N LYS A 484 -7.29 16.93 30.50
CA LYS A 484 -7.24 16.81 29.02
C LYS A 484 -6.52 15.57 28.54
N LEU A 485 -5.45 15.14 29.19
CA LEU A 485 -4.78 13.88 28.88
C LEU A 485 -5.73 12.69 29.00
N TYR A 486 -6.54 12.66 30.07
CA TYR A 486 -7.57 11.64 30.22
C TYR A 486 -8.63 11.68 29.11
N GLU A 487 -9.09 12.90 28.74
CA GLU A 487 -10.08 13.10 27.67
C GLU A 487 -9.58 12.62 26.29
N ILE A 488 -8.29 12.78 26.00
CA ILE A 488 -7.67 12.31 24.74
C ILE A 488 -7.17 10.86 24.78
N GLY A 489 -7.40 10.15 25.92
CA GLY A 489 -7.03 8.74 26.07
C GLY A 489 -5.53 8.49 26.19
N TYR A 490 -4.76 9.44 26.70
CA TYR A 490 -3.33 9.29 26.98
C TYR A 490 -3.13 8.70 28.38
N GLU A 491 -2.72 7.43 28.44
CA GLU A 491 -2.59 6.67 29.70
C GLU A 491 -1.16 6.69 30.29
N GLU A 492 -0.17 7.15 29.52
CA GLU A 492 1.21 7.18 29.96
C GLU A 492 1.51 8.36 30.88
N LYS A 493 2.49 8.21 31.76
CA LYS A 493 2.96 9.32 32.59
C LYS A 493 3.61 10.38 31.70
N LEU A 494 3.05 11.58 31.69
CA LEU A 494 3.56 12.70 30.91
C LEU A 494 4.93 13.15 31.46
N ASP A 495 5.99 12.92 30.71
CA ASP A 495 7.35 13.40 30.99
C ASP A 495 7.62 14.73 30.25
N ILE A 496 6.77 15.74 30.51
CA ILE A 496 6.89 17.09 29.96
C ILE A 496 6.85 18.08 31.11
N LYS A 497 7.76 19.06 31.08
CA LYS A 497 7.80 20.12 32.09
C LYS A 497 6.59 21.06 31.93
N ILE A 498 5.82 21.21 33.01
CA ILE A 498 4.69 22.15 33.07
C ILE A 498 5.09 23.32 33.94
N ILE A 499 4.90 24.54 33.45
CA ILE A 499 5.14 25.79 34.20
C ILE A 499 3.81 26.52 34.33
N ASN A 500 3.45 26.84 35.57
CA ASN A 500 2.28 27.67 35.83
C ASN A 500 2.68 29.15 35.74
N SER A 501 1.92 29.94 35.00
CA SER A 501 2.11 31.40 34.89
C SER A 501 1.90 32.17 36.23
N THR A 502 1.59 31.48 37.32
CA THR A 502 1.51 32.02 38.68
C THR A 502 2.79 31.86 39.50
N ASP A 503 3.84 31.25 38.97
CA ASP A 503 5.14 31.10 39.59
C ASP A 503 5.71 32.48 39.95
N LYS A 504 5.93 32.76 41.24
CA LYS A 504 6.31 34.10 41.73
C LYS A 504 7.72 34.49 41.34
N GLU A 505 8.68 33.55 41.44
CA GLU A 505 10.09 33.83 41.19
C GLU A 505 10.33 34.15 39.70
N LEU A 506 9.82 33.29 38.85
CA LEU A 506 9.91 33.51 37.40
C LEU A 506 9.17 34.79 36.98
N ARG A 507 8.02 35.02 37.57
CA ARG A 507 7.21 36.22 37.28
C ARG A 507 7.94 37.51 37.63
N GLU A 508 8.52 37.61 38.84
CA GLU A 508 9.28 38.79 39.25
C GLU A 508 10.46 39.07 38.31
N ARG A 509 11.15 38.02 37.91
CA ARG A 509 12.26 38.12 36.95
C ARG A 509 11.80 38.59 35.58
N TYR A 510 10.68 38.07 35.06
CA TYR A 510 10.14 38.48 33.75
C TYR A 510 9.52 39.88 33.77
N VAL A 511 8.87 40.27 34.86
CA VAL A 511 8.36 41.64 35.03
C VAL A 511 9.50 42.64 34.98
N LYS A 512 10.59 42.39 35.71
CA LYS A 512 11.77 43.25 35.69
C LYS A 512 12.37 43.34 34.29
N PHE A 513 12.56 42.19 33.63
CA PHE A 513 13.05 42.14 32.25
C PHE A 513 12.20 42.92 31.29
N LEU A 514 10.88 42.74 31.33
CA LEU A 514 9.93 43.40 30.45
C LEU A 514 9.90 44.93 30.72
N PHE A 515 9.95 45.33 31.99
CA PHE A 515 10.00 46.73 32.38
C PHE A 515 11.30 47.40 31.85
N GLU A 516 12.47 46.79 32.03
CA GLU A 516 13.74 47.33 31.52
C GLU A 516 13.71 47.51 29.98
N LYS A 517 13.00 46.65 29.25
CA LYS A 517 12.89 46.72 27.78
C LYS A 517 11.88 47.75 27.31
N LEU A 518 10.73 47.91 27.98
CA LEU A 518 9.57 48.64 27.47
C LEU A 518 9.37 50.01 28.09
N GLN A 519 9.90 50.27 29.31
CA GLN A 519 9.72 51.55 30.01
C GLN A 519 10.06 52.79 29.13
N ARG A 520 11.16 52.74 28.37
CA ARG A 520 11.60 53.84 27.52
C ARG A 520 10.99 53.85 26.13
N LYS A 521 10.53 52.68 25.67
CA LYS A 521 9.96 52.55 24.33
C LYS A 521 8.46 52.81 24.30
N GLU A 522 7.75 52.30 25.30
CA GLU A 522 6.29 52.29 25.35
C GLU A 522 5.73 52.99 26.57
N GLY A 523 6.60 53.51 27.47
CA GLY A 523 6.17 54.23 28.66
C GLY A 523 5.47 53.36 29.71
N LEU A 524 5.68 52.03 29.67
CA LEU A 524 5.02 51.10 30.58
C LEU A 524 5.63 51.22 31.99
N LEU A 525 4.77 51.18 32.99
CA LEU A 525 5.17 51.07 34.40
C LEU A 525 5.34 49.58 34.77
N GLU A 526 6.08 49.33 35.85
CA GLU A 526 6.31 47.96 36.33
C GLU A 526 5.02 47.21 36.63
N ARG A 527 3.99 47.91 37.16
CA ARG A 527 2.65 47.35 37.37
C ARG A 527 1.94 46.95 36.07
N ASP A 528 2.21 47.65 34.97
CA ASP A 528 1.64 47.32 33.66
C ASP A 528 2.31 46.09 33.10
N CYS A 529 3.63 45.95 33.24
CA CYS A 529 4.38 44.77 32.91
C CYS A 529 3.91 43.56 33.73
N ASP A 530 3.68 43.71 35.02
CA ASP A 530 3.13 42.63 35.87
C ASP A 530 1.73 42.19 35.41
N LYS A 531 0.89 43.11 34.99
CA LYS A 531 -0.44 42.81 34.44
C LYS A 531 -0.32 42.03 33.12
N LEU A 532 0.59 42.40 32.21
CA LEU A 532 0.85 41.71 30.97
C LEU A 532 1.31 40.29 31.21
N ILE A 533 2.31 40.11 32.07
CA ILE A 533 2.87 38.79 32.40
C ILE A 533 1.79 37.88 33.04
N ARG A 534 0.90 38.40 33.87
CA ARG A 534 -0.16 37.58 34.48
C ARG A 534 -1.23 37.11 33.50
N ASN A 535 -1.56 37.95 32.53
CA ASN A 535 -2.77 37.77 31.72
C ASN A 535 -2.47 37.15 30.34
N ASP A 536 -1.19 37.13 29.94
CA ASP A 536 -0.83 36.72 28.60
C ASP A 536 0.30 35.68 28.64
N ARG A 537 -0.05 34.42 28.30
CA ARG A 537 0.90 33.30 28.25
C ARG A 537 1.90 33.41 27.12
N VAL A 538 1.54 34.12 26.04
CA VAL A 538 2.44 34.38 24.90
C VAL A 538 3.56 35.30 25.35
N ILE A 539 3.22 36.36 26.09
CA ILE A 539 4.22 37.29 26.67
C ILE A 539 5.10 36.57 27.69
N TRP A 540 4.53 35.68 28.50
CA TRP A 540 5.27 34.84 29.43
C TRP A 540 6.28 33.98 28.68
N GLY A 541 5.85 33.24 27.63
CA GLY A 541 6.70 32.39 26.80
C GLY A 541 7.80 33.17 26.07
N ALA A 542 7.48 34.37 25.57
CA ALA A 542 8.46 35.26 24.95
C ALA A 542 9.54 35.73 25.94
N CYS A 543 9.16 35.98 27.19
CA CYS A 543 10.13 36.28 28.25
C CYS A 543 11.00 35.07 28.58
N MET A 544 10.46 33.86 28.60
CA MET A 544 11.23 32.63 28.78
C MET A 544 12.34 32.50 27.72
N VAL A 545 12.01 32.71 26.47
CA VAL A 545 12.99 32.65 25.37
C VAL A 545 14.02 33.77 25.52
N SER A 546 13.55 34.99 25.79
CA SER A 546 14.46 36.14 25.89
C SER A 546 15.40 36.09 27.11
N CYS A 547 14.97 35.45 28.18
CA CYS A 547 15.77 35.25 29.40
C CYS A 547 16.61 33.96 29.39
N GLY A 548 16.53 33.15 28.32
CA GLY A 548 17.32 31.93 28.16
C GLY A 548 16.76 30.69 28.87
N ASP A 549 15.53 30.71 29.34
CA ASP A 549 14.88 29.56 29.98
C ASP A 549 14.34 28.56 28.94
N ALA A 550 14.13 29.02 27.72
CA ALA A 550 13.80 28.21 26.53
C ALA A 550 14.54 28.75 25.30
N ASP A 551 14.71 27.90 24.28
CA ASP A 551 15.40 28.25 23.03
C ASP A 551 14.41 28.80 21.98
N ALA A 552 13.17 28.36 22.02
CA ALA A 552 12.13 28.77 21.07
C ALA A 552 10.73 28.68 21.71
N MET A 553 9.75 29.32 21.04
CA MET A 553 8.35 29.30 21.46
C MET A 553 7.44 28.94 20.29
N VAL A 554 6.42 28.15 20.57
CA VAL A 554 5.30 27.85 19.68
C VAL A 554 4.03 28.44 20.31
N THR A 555 3.30 29.20 19.52
CA THR A 555 2.02 29.82 19.91
C THR A 555 1.15 29.99 18.67
N GLY A 556 -0.15 30.18 18.88
CA GLY A 556 -1.14 30.37 17.84
C GLY A 556 -2.18 29.24 17.82
N ASN A 557 -3.43 29.62 17.66
CA ASN A 557 -4.59 28.78 17.42
C ASN A 557 -5.10 29.01 16.00
#